data_9c051f7fcb4f546019e418fb79b7d011
#
_entry.id   9c051f7fcb4f546019e418fb79b7d011
#
_cell.length_a   1.000
_cell.length_b   1.000
_cell.length_c   1.000
_cell.angle_alpha   90.00
_cell.angle_beta   90.00
_cell.angle_gamma   90.00
#
_symmetry.space_group_name_H-M   'P 1'
#
loop_
_entity.id
_entity.type
_entity.pdbx_description
1 polymer ?
#
loop_
_entity_poly.entity_id
_entity_poly.type
_entity_poly.pdbx_seq_one_letter_code
_entity_poly.pdbx_strand_id
1 'polypeptide(L)'
;MTGNEYQELSKRTIATPMDKKEEMLNHGVFGLTAEAGEVSSLLQKVYQGRPIDPVHMKKELGDVLWMVAEICTAMGFELDEIMQLNVDKLKARFPNGFTVENDLNRAKGDI
;
A
#
# COMPACT_ATOMS: atom_id res chain seq x y z
N MET A 1 10.65 -11.27 -7.55
CA MET A 1 10.24 -11.16 -6.12
C MET A 1 8.73 -11.19 -6.03
N THR A 2 8.18 -12.00 -5.13
CA THR A 2 6.74 -12.01 -4.81
C THR A 2 6.44 -11.02 -3.68
N GLY A 3 5.15 -10.73 -3.46
CA GLY A 3 4.73 -9.92 -2.31
C GLY A 3 5.10 -10.57 -0.99
N ASN A 4 4.94 -11.90 -0.89
CA ASN A 4 5.30 -12.64 0.32
C ASN A 4 6.80 -12.62 0.58
N GLU A 5 7.62 -12.73 -0.44
CA GLU A 5 9.08 -12.59 -0.31
C GLU A 5 9.44 -11.18 0.17
N TYR A 6 8.83 -10.17 -0.38
CA TYR A 6 9.01 -8.79 0.06
C TYR A 6 8.61 -8.62 1.53
N GLN A 7 7.46 -9.18 1.92
CA GLN A 7 6.97 -9.10 3.29
C GLN A 7 7.96 -9.74 4.28
N GLU A 8 8.54 -10.90 3.94
CA GLU A 8 9.56 -11.52 4.78
C GLU A 8 10.80 -10.64 4.91
N LEU A 9 11.25 -10.03 3.81
CA LEU A 9 12.41 -9.13 3.84
C LEU A 9 12.13 -7.86 4.67
N SER A 10 10.90 -7.36 4.64
CA SER A 10 10.51 -6.16 5.40
C SER A 10 10.56 -6.39 6.91
N LYS A 11 10.35 -7.62 7.38
CA LYS A 11 10.43 -7.95 8.81
C LYS A 11 11.78 -7.62 9.44
N ARG A 12 12.84 -7.60 8.64
CA ARG A 12 14.20 -7.27 9.14
C ARG A 12 14.30 -5.88 9.72
N THR A 13 13.46 -4.96 9.30
CA THR A 13 13.51 -3.55 9.70
C THR A 13 12.31 -3.14 10.54
N ILE A 14 11.42 -4.06 10.91
CA ILE A 14 10.34 -3.79 11.86
C ILE A 14 10.95 -3.75 13.27
N ALA A 15 10.92 -2.57 13.88
CA ALA A 15 11.49 -2.37 15.22
C ALA A 15 10.58 -2.90 16.33
N THR A 16 9.26 -2.95 16.09
CA THR A 16 8.29 -3.44 17.08
C THR A 16 8.46 -4.95 17.29
N PRO A 17 8.52 -5.44 18.54
CA PRO A 17 8.58 -6.88 18.80
C PRO A 17 7.40 -7.63 18.18
N MET A 18 7.64 -8.86 17.67
CA MET A 18 6.65 -9.66 16.97
C MET A 18 5.45 -10.06 17.83
N ASP A 19 5.57 -10.08 19.15
CA ASP A 19 4.48 -10.33 20.08
C ASP A 19 3.64 -9.07 20.38
N LYS A 20 4.07 -7.90 19.92
CA LYS A 20 3.38 -6.61 20.10
C LYS A 20 2.58 -6.24 18.85
N LYS A 21 1.65 -7.10 18.44
CA LYS A 21 0.92 -6.95 17.17
C LYS A 21 0.08 -5.68 17.09
N GLU A 22 -0.57 -5.28 18.20
CA GLU A 22 -1.36 -4.04 18.23
C GLU A 22 -0.49 -2.81 18.02
N GLU A 23 0.67 -2.74 18.68
CA GLU A 23 1.63 -1.65 18.50
C GLU A 23 2.18 -1.62 17.07
N MET A 24 2.46 -2.80 16.52
CA MET A 24 2.93 -2.94 15.14
C MET A 24 1.87 -2.45 14.15
N LEU A 25 0.61 -2.80 14.36
CA LEU A 25 -0.51 -2.33 13.52
C LEU A 25 -0.62 -0.80 13.57
N ASN A 26 -0.59 -0.22 14.76
CA ASN A 26 -0.66 1.23 14.93
C ASN A 26 0.50 1.92 14.20
N HIS A 27 1.71 1.42 14.35
CA HIS A 27 2.89 1.95 13.68
C HIS A 27 2.73 1.87 12.15
N GLY A 28 2.30 0.72 11.63
CA GLY A 28 2.11 0.53 10.19
C GLY A 28 1.03 1.43 9.61
N VAL A 29 -0.10 1.58 10.29
CA VAL A 29 -1.22 2.42 9.83
C VAL A 29 -0.83 3.91 9.83
N PHE A 30 -0.23 4.40 10.91
CA PHE A 30 0.24 5.78 10.97
C PHE A 30 1.38 6.03 9.99
N GLY A 31 2.29 5.05 9.86
CA GLY A 31 3.38 5.12 8.90
C GLY A 31 2.90 5.16 7.45
N LEU A 32 1.85 4.42 7.13
CA LEU A 32 1.25 4.46 5.78
C LEU A 32 0.81 5.88 5.40
N THR A 33 0.12 6.57 6.31
CA THR A 33 -0.29 7.95 6.07
C THR A 33 0.92 8.89 5.95
N ALA A 34 1.92 8.72 6.81
CA ALA A 34 3.13 9.53 6.78
C ALA A 34 3.89 9.36 5.46
N GLU A 35 4.09 8.12 5.02
CA GLU A 35 4.83 7.85 3.77
C GLU A 35 4.03 8.26 2.53
N ALA A 36 2.70 8.11 2.54
CA ALA A 36 1.85 8.66 1.49
C ALA A 36 1.99 10.19 1.41
N GLY A 37 2.14 10.85 2.56
CA GLY A 37 2.42 12.28 2.63
C GLY A 37 3.75 12.65 1.98
N GLU A 38 4.78 11.82 2.13
CA GLU A 38 6.07 12.04 1.46
C GLU A 38 5.93 11.97 -0.06
N VAL A 39 5.12 11.05 -0.58
CA VAL A 39 4.80 11.00 -2.01
C VAL A 39 4.13 12.30 -2.46
N SER A 40 3.14 12.77 -1.70
CA SER A 40 2.44 14.03 -1.98
C SER A 40 3.39 15.23 -1.95
N SER A 41 4.35 15.23 -1.03
CA SER A 41 5.37 16.27 -0.91
C SER A 41 6.20 16.41 -2.17
N LEU A 42 6.52 15.31 -2.85
CA LEU A 42 7.28 15.36 -4.12
C LEU A 42 6.48 16.09 -5.21
N LEU A 43 5.18 15.84 -5.29
CA LEU A 43 4.34 16.54 -6.26
C LEU A 43 4.13 18.01 -5.88
N GLN A 44 4.02 18.33 -4.58
CA GLN A 44 3.93 19.71 -4.12
C GLN A 44 5.13 20.54 -4.57
N LYS A 45 6.34 19.95 -4.55
CA LYS A 45 7.56 20.61 -5.01
C LYS A 45 7.50 21.02 -6.49
N VAL A 46 6.73 20.30 -7.32
CA VAL A 46 6.53 20.65 -8.73
C VAL A 46 5.85 22.02 -8.83
N TYR A 47 4.85 22.26 -7.99
CA TYR A 47 4.19 23.59 -7.94
C TYR A 47 5.09 24.69 -7.41
N GLN A 48 6.17 24.32 -6.74
CA GLN A 48 7.21 25.25 -6.28
C GLN A 48 8.35 25.42 -7.29
N GLY A 49 8.18 24.91 -8.50
CA GLY A 49 9.16 25.05 -9.58
C GLY A 49 10.24 23.97 -9.64
N ARG A 50 10.09 22.88 -8.92
CA ARG A 50 11.04 21.75 -8.93
C ARG A 50 10.50 20.60 -9.79
N PRO A 51 11.33 19.97 -10.65
CA PRO A 51 10.90 18.79 -11.39
C PRO A 51 10.76 17.58 -10.44
N ILE A 52 9.92 16.61 -10.84
CA ILE A 52 9.85 15.31 -10.12
C ILE A 52 11.18 14.59 -10.31
N ASP A 53 11.74 14.10 -9.19
CA ASP A 53 12.87 13.18 -9.22
C ASP A 53 12.32 11.74 -9.26
N PRO A 54 12.47 11.02 -10.40
CA PRO A 54 11.91 9.67 -10.51
C PRO A 54 12.51 8.67 -9.52
N VAL A 55 13.78 8.81 -9.19
CA VAL A 55 14.45 7.92 -8.24
C VAL A 55 13.90 8.14 -6.82
N HIS A 56 13.74 9.40 -6.44
CA HIS A 56 13.15 9.74 -5.14
C HIS A 56 11.71 9.22 -5.04
N MET A 57 10.91 9.40 -6.09
CA MET A 57 9.53 8.88 -6.15
C MET A 57 9.50 7.36 -5.94
N LYS A 58 10.41 6.61 -6.60
CA LYS A 58 10.50 5.15 -6.41
C LYS A 58 10.78 4.78 -4.96
N LYS A 59 11.67 5.52 -4.30
CA LYS A 59 12.01 5.25 -2.90
C LYS A 59 10.82 5.49 -1.98
N GLU A 60 10.12 6.60 -2.15
CA GLU A 60 8.94 6.91 -1.33
C GLU A 60 7.80 5.90 -1.57
N LEU A 61 7.59 5.46 -2.81
CA LEU A 61 6.63 4.40 -3.09
C LEU A 61 7.03 3.08 -2.42
N GLY A 62 8.32 2.79 -2.36
CA GLY A 62 8.85 1.65 -1.61
C GLY A 62 8.52 1.74 -0.13
N ASP A 63 8.65 2.91 0.47
CA ASP A 63 8.32 3.12 1.88
C ASP A 63 6.83 2.93 2.16
N VAL A 64 5.95 3.34 1.24
CA VAL A 64 4.52 3.05 1.31
C VAL A 64 4.26 1.54 1.31
N LEU A 65 4.91 0.80 0.39
CA LEU A 65 4.78 -0.66 0.33
C LEU A 65 5.29 -1.33 1.61
N TRP A 66 6.37 -0.81 2.19
CA TRP A 66 6.91 -1.33 3.45
C TRP A 66 5.88 -1.23 4.57
N MET A 67 5.17 -0.10 4.68
CA MET A 67 4.11 0.07 5.68
C MET A 67 2.94 -0.88 5.44
N VAL A 68 2.56 -1.11 4.19
CA VAL A 68 1.53 -2.12 3.85
C VAL A 68 1.99 -3.50 4.31
N ALA A 69 3.24 -3.87 4.05
CA ALA A 69 3.79 -5.16 4.47
C ALA A 69 3.81 -5.30 6.00
N GLU A 70 4.14 -4.23 6.73
CA GLU A 70 4.09 -4.23 8.19
C GLU A 70 2.67 -4.47 8.72
N ILE A 71 1.67 -3.82 8.13
CA ILE A 71 0.26 -4.03 8.48
C ILE A 71 -0.13 -5.49 8.24
N CYS A 72 0.26 -6.05 7.11
CA CYS A 72 0.01 -7.47 6.82
C CYS A 72 0.62 -8.37 7.90
N THR A 73 1.86 -8.12 8.27
CA THR A 73 2.53 -8.88 9.34
C THR A 73 1.80 -8.75 10.67
N ALA A 74 1.38 -7.53 11.03
CA ALA A 74 0.65 -7.29 12.27
C ALA A 74 -0.70 -8.01 12.31
N MET A 75 -1.40 -8.07 11.18
CA MET A 75 -2.73 -8.69 11.07
C MET A 75 -2.70 -10.18 10.74
N GLY A 76 -1.52 -10.75 10.49
CA GLY A 76 -1.40 -12.14 10.06
C GLY A 76 -1.85 -12.37 8.63
N PHE A 77 -1.83 -11.35 7.78
CA PHE A 77 -2.16 -11.46 6.37
C PHE A 77 -0.92 -11.76 5.54
N GLU A 78 -1.10 -12.35 4.37
CA GLU A 78 -0.07 -12.49 3.36
C GLU A 78 -0.24 -11.39 2.31
N LEU A 79 0.85 -10.71 1.97
CA LEU A 79 0.78 -9.63 0.98
C LEU A 79 0.29 -10.13 -0.38
N ASP A 80 0.68 -11.34 -0.80
CA ASP A 80 0.18 -11.94 -2.04
C ASP A 80 -1.35 -12.08 -2.04
N GLU A 81 -1.95 -12.41 -0.89
CA GLU A 81 -3.41 -12.49 -0.75
C GLU A 81 -4.06 -11.12 -0.97
N ILE A 82 -3.50 -10.07 -0.37
CA ILE A 82 -4.02 -8.70 -0.54
C ILE A 82 -3.97 -8.28 -2.01
N MET A 83 -2.87 -8.58 -2.68
CA MET A 83 -2.69 -8.29 -4.10
C MET A 83 -3.73 -9.03 -4.95
N GLN A 84 -3.93 -10.33 -4.69
CA GLN A 84 -4.90 -11.14 -5.43
C GLN A 84 -6.33 -10.68 -5.18
N LEU A 85 -6.70 -10.40 -3.94
CA LEU A 85 -8.03 -9.88 -3.60
C LEU A 85 -8.32 -8.57 -4.33
N ASN A 86 -7.34 -7.68 -4.42
CA ASN A 86 -7.52 -6.42 -5.15
C ASN A 86 -7.75 -6.66 -6.64
N VAL A 87 -6.94 -7.52 -7.26
CA VAL A 87 -7.10 -7.87 -8.68
C VAL A 87 -8.49 -8.47 -8.94
N ASP A 88 -8.90 -9.43 -8.11
CA ASP A 88 -10.18 -10.12 -8.28
C ASP A 88 -11.36 -9.16 -8.09
N LYS A 89 -11.29 -8.29 -7.08
CA LYS A 89 -12.30 -7.26 -6.84
C LYS A 89 -12.47 -6.34 -8.05
N LEU A 90 -11.37 -5.88 -8.61
CA LEU A 90 -11.40 -4.95 -9.74
C LEU A 90 -11.84 -5.63 -11.04
N LYS A 91 -11.50 -6.91 -11.24
CA LYS A 91 -12.00 -7.69 -12.37
C LYS A 91 -13.51 -7.89 -12.29
N ALA A 92 -14.04 -8.14 -11.10
CA ALA A 92 -15.48 -8.30 -10.89
C ALA A 92 -16.24 -6.97 -11.11
N ARG A 93 -15.68 -5.85 -10.62
CA ARG A 93 -16.26 -4.51 -10.79
C ARG A 93 -16.19 -4.04 -12.25
N PHE A 94 -15.07 -4.30 -12.91
CA PHE A 94 -14.73 -3.81 -14.24
C PHE A 94 -14.34 -4.96 -15.17
N PRO A 95 -15.30 -5.86 -15.56
CA PRO A 95 -14.96 -7.06 -16.34
C PRO A 95 -14.36 -6.76 -17.71
N ASN A 96 -14.64 -5.58 -18.26
CA ASN A 96 -14.16 -5.13 -19.57
C ASN A 96 -13.34 -3.83 -19.47
N GLY A 97 -12.62 -3.65 -18.35
CA GLY A 97 -11.91 -2.40 -18.07
C GLY A 97 -12.78 -1.37 -17.36
N PHE A 98 -12.19 -0.26 -16.94
CA PHE A 98 -12.86 0.78 -16.18
C PHE A 98 -13.99 1.41 -16.98
N THR A 99 -15.17 1.56 -16.36
CA THR A 99 -16.26 2.42 -16.83
C THR A 99 -16.85 3.17 -15.64
N VAL A 100 -17.31 4.40 -15.89
CA VAL A 100 -17.99 5.21 -14.86
C VAL A 100 -19.29 4.51 -14.42
N GLU A 101 -19.99 3.87 -15.34
CA GLU A 101 -21.22 3.14 -15.05
C GLU A 101 -20.96 2.03 -14.03
N ASN A 102 -19.93 1.20 -14.25
CA ASN A 102 -19.59 0.12 -13.33
C ASN A 102 -19.08 0.65 -11.97
N ASP A 103 -18.41 1.78 -11.96
CA ASP A 103 -17.96 2.42 -10.72
C ASP A 103 -19.14 2.92 -9.89
N LEU A 104 -20.18 3.44 -10.53
CA LEU A 104 -21.39 3.94 -9.87
C LEU A 104 -22.35 2.82 -9.45
N ASN A 105 -22.37 1.69 -10.17
CA ASN A 105 -23.33 0.60 -10.00
C ASN A 105 -22.66 -0.67 -9.49
N ARG A 106 -22.01 -0.56 -8.33
CA ARG A 106 -21.30 -1.69 -7.71
C ARG A 106 -22.25 -2.74 -7.19
N ALA A 107 -21.82 -4.02 -7.24
CA ALA A 107 -22.55 -5.11 -6.66
C ALA A 107 -22.68 -4.95 -5.15
N LYS A 108 -23.72 -5.55 -4.55
CA LYS A 108 -23.90 -5.55 -3.09
C LYS A 108 -22.70 -6.21 -2.44
N GLY A 109 -22.09 -5.50 -1.47
CA GLY A 109 -20.91 -5.97 -0.75
C GLY A 109 -19.58 -5.64 -1.43
N ASP A 110 -19.59 -5.04 -2.62
CA ASP A 110 -18.36 -4.55 -3.26
C ASP A 110 -17.95 -3.22 -2.64
N ILE A 111 -16.89 -3.28 -1.87
CA ILE A 111 -16.32 -2.14 -1.17
C ILE A 111 -14.87 -1.91 -1.55
#